data_06d1c3ddeb5b39066877da30e81a3385
#
_entry.id   06d1c3ddeb5b39066877da30e81a3385
#
_cell.length_a   1.000
_cell.length_b   1.000
_cell.length_c   1.000
_cell.angle_alpha   90.00
_cell.angle_beta   90.00
_cell.angle_gamma   90.00
#
_symmetry.space_group_name_H-M   'P 1'
#
loop_
_entity.id
_entity.type
_entity.pdbx_description
1 polymer ?
#
loop_
_entity_poly.entity_id
_entity_poly.type
_entity_poly.pdbx_seq_one_letter_code
_entity_poly.pdbx_strand_id
1 'polypeptide(L)'
;MCIRDSHDGSSAVNIKFTPIRVVCNNTLSMAFADQQYLSVYHQRDIKTRLNDVPKLLNIITNRYTEIDESLKLLAKYQMTDITLEKYLLNVFPDPINRKDEKLFEYQLEKGKANREWAKYLFENGLGNKMTGVSGSMWAAYNGVTELIDHKITKQSNDRKLNSVWFGDGAVVKVKAYKAAVEMVKV
;
A
#
# COMPACT_ATOMS: atom_id res chain seq x y z
N MET A 1 0.14 17.13 -0.67
CA MET A 1 -0.92 17.29 -1.69
C MET A 1 -0.37 16.80 -3.03
N CYS A 2 -1.08 15.93 -3.70
CA CYS A 2 -0.73 15.45 -5.03
C CYS A 2 -1.84 15.86 -6.01
N ILE A 3 -1.49 16.55 -7.08
CA ILE A 3 -2.44 16.99 -8.12
C ILE A 3 -2.03 16.30 -9.41
N ARG A 4 -2.97 15.59 -10.04
CA ARG A 4 -2.82 15.04 -11.37
C ARG A 4 -3.84 15.69 -12.29
N ASP A 5 -3.37 16.23 -13.37
CA ASP A 5 -4.15 16.85 -14.44
C ASP A 5 -3.70 16.28 -15.80
N SER A 6 -4.55 16.36 -16.82
CA SER A 6 -4.19 16.11 -18.20
C SER A 6 -4.21 17.43 -18.97
N HIS A 7 -3.13 17.73 -19.69
CA HIS A 7 -3.01 18.96 -20.48
C HIS A 7 -3.98 19.03 -21.67
N ASP A 8 -4.50 17.88 -22.10
CA ASP A 8 -5.45 17.76 -23.22
C ASP A 8 -6.92 17.76 -22.80
N GLY A 9 -7.19 17.89 -21.48
CA GLY A 9 -8.55 17.84 -20.93
C GLY A 9 -9.22 16.45 -20.96
N SER A 10 -8.49 15.41 -21.39
CA SER A 10 -9.04 14.04 -21.52
C SER A 10 -9.32 13.37 -20.18
N SER A 11 -8.70 13.85 -19.12
CA SER A 11 -8.84 13.30 -17.76
C SER A 11 -9.28 14.39 -16.79
N ALA A 12 -10.03 14.00 -15.76
CA ALA A 12 -10.38 14.90 -14.67
C ALA A 12 -9.14 15.35 -13.89
N VAL A 13 -9.18 16.57 -13.34
CA VAL A 13 -8.22 17.02 -12.33
C VAL A 13 -8.46 16.20 -11.08
N ASN A 14 -7.48 15.42 -10.68
CA ASN A 14 -7.52 14.61 -9.47
C ASN A 14 -6.64 15.27 -8.40
N ILE A 15 -7.26 15.72 -7.32
CA ILE A 15 -6.58 16.29 -6.17
C ILE A 15 -6.61 15.24 -5.07
N LYS A 16 -5.44 14.71 -4.72
CA LYS A 16 -5.25 13.80 -3.61
C LYS A 16 -4.46 14.51 -2.53
N PHE A 17 -5.00 14.46 -1.35
CA PHE A 17 -4.26 14.91 -0.20
C PHE A 17 -3.62 13.69 0.45
N THR A 18 -2.34 13.76 0.66
CA THR A 18 -1.62 12.75 1.42
C THR A 18 -0.98 13.41 2.63
N PRO A 19 -1.29 12.94 3.82
CA PRO A 19 -0.66 13.40 5.06
C PRO A 19 0.79 12.97 5.13
N ILE A 20 1.13 11.95 4.39
CA ILE A 20 2.43 11.33 4.45
C ILE A 20 3.29 12.00 3.38
N ARG A 21 4.43 12.53 3.80
CA ARG A 21 5.46 12.93 2.85
C ARG A 21 5.81 11.69 2.04
N VAL A 22 5.51 11.73 0.75
CA VAL A 22 5.87 10.64 -0.17
C VAL A 22 7.38 10.66 -0.32
N VAL A 23 8.04 9.86 0.50
CA VAL A 23 9.50 9.69 0.47
C VAL A 23 9.84 8.41 -0.29
N CYS A 24 8.90 7.46 -0.31
CA CYS A 24 9.04 6.19 -1.00
C CYS A 24 7.66 5.63 -1.43
N ASN A 25 7.67 4.59 -2.25
CA ASN A 25 6.45 3.94 -2.72
C ASN A 25 5.57 3.37 -1.59
N ASN A 26 6.15 3.03 -0.44
CA ASN A 26 5.42 2.52 0.71
C ASN A 26 4.47 3.57 1.28
N THR A 27 4.98 4.79 1.46
CA THR A 27 4.17 5.91 1.94
C THR A 27 3.14 6.37 0.92
N LEU A 28 3.42 6.22 -0.38
CA LEU A 28 2.45 6.48 -1.44
C LEU A 28 1.25 5.52 -1.37
N SER A 29 1.50 4.22 -1.19
CA SER A 29 0.43 3.21 -1.09
C SER A 29 -0.47 3.43 0.12
N MET A 30 0.11 3.83 1.24
CA MET A 30 -0.65 4.22 2.43
C MET A 30 -1.50 5.46 2.19
N ALA A 31 -0.95 6.45 1.50
CA ALA A 31 -1.66 7.67 1.13
C ALA A 31 -2.84 7.43 0.19
N PHE A 32 -2.77 6.34 -0.61
CA PHE A 32 -3.81 5.96 -1.56
C PHE A 32 -4.72 4.82 -1.07
N ALA A 33 -4.44 4.22 0.07
CA ALA A 33 -5.28 3.16 0.66
C ALA A 33 -6.70 3.62 0.94
N ASP A 34 -6.89 4.92 1.12
CA ASP A 34 -8.18 5.55 1.31
C ASP A 34 -8.58 6.28 0.01
N GLN A 35 -9.65 5.84 -0.60
CA GLN A 35 -10.11 6.30 -1.90
C GLN A 35 -10.71 7.72 -1.92
N GLN A 36 -10.50 8.53 -0.87
CA GLN A 36 -11.00 9.90 -0.88
C GLN A 36 -10.07 10.82 -1.67
N TYR A 37 -10.50 11.11 -2.86
CA TYR A 37 -9.89 12.11 -3.72
C TYR A 37 -10.98 13.02 -4.30
N LEU A 38 -10.65 14.27 -4.53
CA LEU A 38 -11.49 15.17 -5.29
C LEU A 38 -11.17 14.97 -6.77
N SER A 39 -12.16 14.54 -7.54
CA SER A 39 -12.09 14.47 -8.99
C SER A 39 -12.96 15.56 -9.58
N VAL A 40 -12.36 16.49 -10.31
CA VAL A 40 -13.07 17.59 -10.95
C VAL A 40 -12.85 17.48 -12.45
N TYR A 41 -13.94 17.26 -13.19
CA TYR A 41 -13.89 17.26 -14.65
C TYR A 41 -13.67 18.69 -15.18
N HIS A 42 -12.99 18.81 -16.31
CA HIS A 42 -12.80 20.08 -17.04
C HIS A 42 -14.14 20.60 -17.58
N GLN A 43 -14.94 21.20 -16.71
CA GLN A 43 -16.22 21.83 -17.04
C GLN A 43 -16.17 23.33 -16.74
N ARG A 44 -17.12 24.11 -17.26
CA ARG A 44 -17.15 25.56 -17.12
C ARG A 44 -17.17 26.08 -15.67
N ASP A 45 -17.56 25.26 -14.72
CA ASP A 45 -17.70 25.60 -13.28
C ASP A 45 -16.55 25.08 -12.39
N ILE A 46 -15.40 24.75 -12.98
CA ILE A 46 -14.23 24.21 -12.25
C ILE A 46 -13.81 25.10 -11.07
N LYS A 47 -13.90 26.43 -11.22
CA LYS A 47 -13.56 27.38 -10.16
C LYS A 47 -14.47 27.23 -8.93
N THR A 48 -15.78 27.03 -9.15
CA THR A 48 -16.75 26.84 -8.08
C THR A 48 -16.51 25.55 -7.32
N ARG A 49 -16.17 24.47 -8.03
CA ARG A 49 -15.88 23.16 -7.43
C ARG A 49 -14.57 23.13 -6.65
N LEU A 50 -13.60 23.94 -7.03
CA LEU A 50 -12.35 24.11 -6.27
C LEU A 50 -12.58 24.81 -4.92
N ASN A 51 -13.68 25.53 -4.73
CA ASN A 51 -14.03 26.14 -3.44
C ASN A 51 -14.40 25.09 -2.36
N ASP A 52 -14.65 23.84 -2.72
CA ASP A 52 -14.87 22.75 -1.77
C ASP A 52 -13.56 22.15 -1.21
N VAL A 53 -12.41 22.52 -1.77
CA VAL A 53 -11.08 22.07 -1.31
C VAL A 53 -10.83 22.33 0.18
N PRO A 54 -11.18 23.50 0.76
CA PRO A 54 -11.02 23.74 2.20
C PRO A 54 -11.82 22.80 3.09
N LYS A 55 -13.02 22.38 2.67
CA LYS A 55 -13.84 21.40 3.42
C LYS A 55 -13.13 20.04 3.46
N LEU A 56 -12.48 19.67 2.37
CA LEU A 56 -11.68 18.45 2.30
C LEU A 56 -10.46 18.53 3.23
N LEU A 57 -9.83 19.69 3.38
CA LEU A 57 -8.70 19.87 4.30
C LEU A 57 -9.06 19.52 5.74
N ASN A 58 -10.26 19.90 6.21
CA ASN A 58 -10.71 19.57 7.56
C ASN A 58 -10.93 18.06 7.77
N ILE A 59 -11.50 17.37 6.78
CA ILE A 59 -11.65 15.91 6.81
C ILE A 59 -10.27 15.23 6.91
N ILE A 60 -9.29 15.78 6.22
CA ILE A 60 -7.93 15.26 6.17
C ILE A 60 -7.22 15.41 7.51
N THR A 61 -7.38 16.54 8.19
CA THR A 61 -6.72 16.77 9.48
C THR A 61 -7.10 15.72 10.51
N ASN A 62 -8.37 15.34 10.58
CA ASN A 62 -8.83 14.28 11.48
C ASN A 62 -8.24 12.90 11.12
N ARG A 63 -8.08 12.62 9.83
CA ARG A 63 -7.46 11.37 9.36
C ARG A 63 -5.96 11.30 9.58
N TYR A 64 -5.27 12.44 9.65
CA TYR A 64 -3.85 12.46 10.02
C TYR A 64 -3.61 11.81 11.38
N THR A 65 -4.47 12.14 12.34
CA THR A 65 -4.39 11.58 13.68
C THR A 65 -4.61 10.07 13.67
N GLU A 66 -5.62 9.60 12.95
CA GLU A 66 -5.91 8.16 12.82
C GLU A 66 -4.77 7.36 12.16
N ILE A 67 -4.16 7.92 11.11
CA ILE A 67 -3.03 7.30 10.43
C ILE A 67 -1.80 7.27 11.33
N ASP A 68 -1.50 8.38 12.00
CA ASP A 68 -0.36 8.48 12.92
C ASP A 68 -0.48 7.48 14.07
N GLU A 69 -1.67 7.36 14.66
CA GLU A 69 -1.97 6.36 15.69
C GLU A 69 -1.80 4.94 15.15
N SER A 70 -2.32 4.66 13.96
CA SER A 70 -2.16 3.34 13.33
C SER A 70 -0.69 2.99 13.09
N LEU A 71 0.12 3.95 12.60
CA LEU A 71 1.55 3.75 12.38
C LEU A 71 2.31 3.49 13.68
N LYS A 72 1.98 4.24 14.74
CA LYS A 72 2.55 4.02 16.08
C LYS A 72 2.21 2.64 16.62
N LEU A 73 0.98 2.17 16.40
CA LEU A 73 0.56 0.82 16.78
C LEU A 73 1.33 -0.26 16.00
N LEU A 74 1.45 -0.11 14.67
CA LEU A 74 2.22 -1.04 13.85
C LEU A 74 3.69 -1.12 14.27
N ALA A 75 4.31 0.01 14.63
CA ALA A 75 5.70 0.05 15.08
C ALA A 75 5.90 -0.56 16.49
N LYS A 76 4.89 -0.46 17.37
CA LYS A 76 4.95 -1.04 18.72
C LYS A 76 4.66 -2.53 18.75
N TYR A 77 3.86 -3.06 17.83
CA TYR A 77 3.46 -4.45 17.82
C TYR A 77 4.62 -5.34 17.37
N GLN A 78 5.18 -6.11 18.31
CA GLN A 78 6.26 -7.04 18.02
C GLN A 78 5.71 -8.34 17.44
N MET A 79 6.30 -8.77 16.33
CA MET A 79 5.92 -9.98 15.61
C MET A 79 6.62 -11.20 16.21
N THR A 80 5.88 -12.28 16.35
CA THR A 80 6.45 -13.62 16.54
C THR A 80 6.45 -14.35 15.19
N ASP A 81 7.19 -15.44 15.07
CA ASP A 81 7.19 -16.24 13.84
C ASP A 81 5.76 -16.68 13.45
N ILE A 82 4.95 -17.08 14.43
CA ILE A 82 3.56 -17.50 14.21
C ILE A 82 2.70 -16.36 13.67
N THR A 83 2.83 -15.16 14.25
CA THR A 83 2.05 -13.99 13.81
C THR A 83 2.52 -13.50 12.45
N LEU A 84 3.81 -13.57 12.15
CA LEU A 84 4.37 -13.23 10.85
C LEU A 84 3.86 -14.18 9.76
N GLU A 85 3.90 -15.48 9.99
CA GLU A 85 3.36 -16.47 9.04
C GLU A 85 1.87 -16.26 8.79
N LYS A 86 1.08 -16.02 9.83
CA LYS A 86 -0.35 -15.72 9.70
C LYS A 86 -0.59 -14.45 8.89
N TYR A 87 0.19 -13.40 9.12
CA TYR A 87 0.13 -12.15 8.35
C TYR A 87 0.45 -12.39 6.89
N LEU A 88 1.57 -13.05 6.60
CA LEU A 88 2.02 -13.31 5.23
C LEU A 88 1.05 -14.22 4.47
N LEU A 89 0.44 -15.20 5.14
CA LEU A 89 -0.59 -16.05 4.55
C LEU A 89 -1.86 -15.26 4.21
N ASN A 90 -2.23 -14.28 5.03
CA ASN A 90 -3.36 -13.39 4.71
C ASN A 90 -3.06 -12.51 3.49
N VAL A 91 -1.85 -11.98 3.38
CA VAL A 91 -1.45 -11.13 2.24
C VAL A 91 -1.32 -11.94 0.95
N PHE A 92 -0.66 -13.09 1.02
CA PHE A 92 -0.41 -14.03 -0.09
C PHE A 92 -1.06 -15.39 0.21
N PRO A 93 -2.38 -15.51 0.10
CA PRO A 93 -3.10 -16.74 0.41
C PRO A 93 -2.76 -17.85 -0.57
N ASP A 94 -2.91 -19.08 -0.11
CA ASP A 94 -2.84 -20.24 -1.00
C ASP A 94 -4.05 -20.24 -1.93
N PRO A 95 -3.91 -20.76 -3.17
CA PRO A 95 -5.00 -20.82 -4.11
C PRO A 95 -6.06 -21.83 -3.66
N ILE A 96 -7.32 -21.49 -3.86
CA ILE A 96 -8.46 -22.32 -3.45
C ILE A 96 -8.95 -23.20 -4.60
N ASN A 97 -8.84 -22.71 -5.85
CA ASN A 97 -9.43 -23.35 -7.01
C ASN A 97 -8.49 -24.39 -7.64
N ARG A 98 -8.88 -25.67 -7.59
CA ARG A 98 -8.12 -26.82 -8.12
C ARG A 98 -8.61 -27.28 -9.50
N LYS A 99 -9.38 -26.49 -10.23
CA LYS A 99 -9.91 -26.91 -11.55
C LYS A 99 -8.80 -27.15 -12.60
N ASP A 100 -7.72 -26.41 -12.50
CA ASP A 100 -6.52 -26.58 -13.32
C ASP A 100 -5.34 -26.86 -12.38
N GLU A 101 -4.87 -28.11 -12.37
CA GLU A 101 -3.81 -28.59 -11.47
C GLU A 101 -2.48 -27.86 -11.69
N LYS A 102 -2.10 -27.64 -12.95
CA LYS A 102 -0.86 -26.92 -13.29
C LYS A 102 -0.88 -25.47 -12.84
N LEU A 103 -2.04 -24.80 -13.05
CA LEU A 103 -2.21 -23.43 -12.62
C LEU A 103 -2.25 -23.34 -11.08
N PHE A 104 -2.88 -24.30 -10.42
CA PHE A 104 -2.93 -24.37 -8.96
C PHE A 104 -1.53 -24.54 -8.37
N GLU A 105 -0.74 -25.51 -8.87
CA GLU A 105 0.65 -25.71 -8.42
C GLU A 105 1.52 -24.47 -8.64
N TYR A 106 1.44 -23.86 -9.84
CA TYR A 106 2.15 -22.62 -10.12
C TYR A 106 1.79 -21.48 -9.16
N GLN A 107 0.50 -21.30 -8.88
CA GLN A 107 0.04 -20.25 -7.96
C GLN A 107 0.47 -20.54 -6.51
N LEU A 108 0.44 -21.80 -6.09
CA LEU A 108 0.88 -22.24 -4.78
C LEU A 108 2.37 -21.98 -4.56
N GLU A 109 3.19 -22.39 -5.52
CA GLU A 109 4.64 -22.15 -5.47
C GLU A 109 4.98 -20.67 -5.46
N LYS A 110 4.30 -19.88 -6.31
CA LYS A 110 4.47 -18.43 -6.35
C LYS A 110 4.07 -17.78 -5.02
N GLY A 111 2.97 -18.23 -4.41
CA GLY A 111 2.54 -17.74 -3.08
C GLY A 111 3.57 -18.04 -2.01
N LYS A 112 4.10 -19.28 -1.96
CA LYS A 112 5.17 -19.71 -1.04
C LYS A 112 6.43 -18.87 -1.24
N ALA A 113 6.90 -18.73 -2.46
CA ALA A 113 8.09 -17.94 -2.77
C ALA A 113 7.95 -16.47 -2.36
N ASN A 114 6.77 -15.87 -2.55
CA ASN A 114 6.50 -14.49 -2.11
C ASN A 114 6.54 -14.38 -0.58
N ARG A 115 6.00 -15.35 0.16
CA ARG A 115 6.04 -15.36 1.62
C ARG A 115 7.47 -15.51 2.15
N GLU A 116 8.26 -16.40 1.56
CA GLU A 116 9.68 -16.58 1.93
C GLU A 116 10.49 -15.30 1.67
N TRP A 117 10.31 -14.68 0.52
CA TRP A 117 10.96 -13.39 0.22
C TRP A 117 10.51 -12.27 1.15
N ALA A 118 9.22 -12.17 1.48
CA ALA A 118 8.72 -11.18 2.42
C ALA A 118 9.27 -11.42 3.83
N LYS A 119 9.41 -12.68 4.27
CA LYS A 119 10.05 -13.05 5.54
C LYS A 119 11.54 -12.66 5.54
N TYR A 120 12.26 -12.95 4.46
CA TYR A 120 13.65 -12.51 4.32
C TYR A 120 13.78 -10.98 4.41
N LEU A 121 12.89 -10.24 3.74
CA LEU A 121 12.89 -8.77 3.76
C LEU A 121 12.42 -8.19 5.10
N PHE A 122 11.58 -8.88 5.85
CA PHE A 122 11.24 -8.53 7.22
C PHE A 122 12.49 -8.47 8.11
N GLU A 123 13.44 -9.37 7.91
CA GLU A 123 14.68 -9.44 8.68
C GLU A 123 15.78 -8.53 8.11
N ASN A 124 15.88 -8.45 6.78
CA ASN A 124 17.03 -7.88 6.06
C ASN A 124 16.71 -6.63 5.22
N GLY A 125 15.43 -6.24 5.14
CA GLY A 125 14.98 -5.10 4.31
C GLY A 125 15.58 -3.77 4.75
N LEU A 126 15.66 -2.83 3.79
CA LEU A 126 16.28 -1.52 4.01
C LEU A 126 15.59 -0.70 5.10
N GLY A 127 14.26 -0.77 5.18
CA GLY A 127 13.46 -0.04 6.17
C GLY A 127 13.48 -0.65 7.58
N ASN A 128 14.00 -1.86 7.75
CA ASN A 128 13.84 -2.64 8.98
C ASN A 128 15.01 -2.51 9.94
N LYS A 129 16.10 -1.85 9.51
CA LYS A 129 17.27 -1.58 10.34
C LYS A 129 17.12 -0.33 11.22
N MET A 130 16.00 0.35 11.14
CA MET A 130 15.73 1.55 11.94
C MET A 130 15.46 1.18 13.40
N THR A 131 16.02 1.94 14.32
CA THR A 131 15.81 1.77 15.77
C THR A 131 14.31 1.83 16.11
N GLY A 132 13.81 0.83 16.83
CA GLY A 132 12.40 0.75 17.23
C GLY A 132 11.42 0.20 16.18
N VAL A 133 11.91 -0.19 15.00
CA VAL A 133 11.08 -0.76 13.92
C VAL A 133 11.37 -2.25 13.73
N SER A 134 12.61 -2.68 13.96
CA SER A 134 13.02 -4.07 13.78
C SER A 134 12.10 -5.04 14.54
N GLY A 135 11.69 -6.11 13.89
CA GLY A 135 10.81 -7.13 14.47
C GLY A 135 9.35 -6.73 14.63
N SER A 136 8.96 -5.51 14.26
CA SER A 136 7.59 -5.01 14.39
C SER A 136 6.67 -5.36 13.20
N MET A 137 5.36 -5.19 13.39
CA MET A 137 4.39 -5.28 12.28
C MET A 137 4.69 -4.25 11.18
N TRP A 138 5.24 -3.09 11.52
CA TRP A 138 5.71 -2.11 10.54
C TRP A 138 6.82 -2.69 9.67
N ALA A 139 7.78 -3.40 10.27
CA ALA A 139 8.83 -4.10 9.52
C ALA A 139 8.25 -5.18 8.59
N ALA A 140 7.24 -5.92 9.05
CA ALA A 140 6.58 -6.94 8.21
C ALA A 140 5.86 -6.31 7.01
N TYR A 141 5.14 -5.20 7.22
CA TYR A 141 4.52 -4.44 6.15
C TYR A 141 5.56 -3.89 5.15
N ASN A 142 6.66 -3.34 5.64
CA ASN A 142 7.76 -2.86 4.78
C ASN A 142 8.38 -3.99 3.96
N GLY A 143 8.57 -5.17 4.53
CA GLY A 143 9.08 -6.34 3.81
C GLY A 143 8.17 -6.72 2.63
N VAL A 144 6.85 -6.70 2.82
CA VAL A 144 5.88 -6.94 1.74
C VAL A 144 5.95 -5.84 0.67
N THR A 145 6.00 -4.58 1.05
CA THR A 145 6.03 -3.47 0.09
C THR A 145 7.33 -3.44 -0.71
N GLU A 146 8.47 -3.70 -0.06
CA GLU A 146 9.77 -3.81 -0.72
C GLU A 146 9.81 -4.98 -1.72
N LEU A 147 9.20 -6.12 -1.37
CA LEU A 147 9.05 -7.24 -2.28
C LEU A 147 8.30 -6.85 -3.57
N ILE A 148 7.18 -6.14 -3.42
CA ILE A 148 6.36 -5.72 -4.56
C ILE A 148 7.10 -4.70 -5.40
N ASP A 149 7.79 -3.74 -4.79
CA ASP A 149 8.45 -2.66 -5.48
C ASP A 149 9.69 -3.10 -6.25
N HIS A 150 10.42 -4.10 -5.75
CA HIS A 150 11.73 -4.44 -6.26
C HIS A 150 11.87 -5.83 -6.86
N LYS A 151 11.10 -6.83 -6.40
CA LYS A 151 11.28 -8.24 -6.80
C LYS A 151 10.23 -8.77 -7.75
N ILE A 152 8.97 -8.44 -7.54
CA ILE A 152 7.86 -9.02 -8.33
C ILE A 152 7.76 -8.41 -9.72
N THR A 153 8.22 -7.19 -9.93
CA THR A 153 8.02 -6.47 -11.18
C THR A 153 9.24 -6.57 -12.09
N LYS A 154 9.25 -7.53 -13.00
CA LYS A 154 10.27 -7.69 -14.08
C LYS A 154 9.94 -6.88 -15.35
N GLN A 155 9.04 -5.91 -15.30
CA GLN A 155 8.55 -5.17 -16.46
C GLN A 155 9.39 -3.91 -16.73
N SER A 156 9.18 -3.29 -17.92
CA SER A 156 9.75 -1.98 -18.25
C SER A 156 9.39 -0.94 -17.19
N ASN A 157 10.23 0.07 -16.98
CA ASN A 157 10.08 1.06 -15.92
C ASN A 157 8.68 1.69 -15.86
N ASP A 158 8.08 2.03 -17.00
CA ASP A 158 6.75 2.65 -17.03
C ASP A 158 5.62 1.70 -16.60
N ARG A 159 5.68 0.44 -17.06
CA ARG A 159 4.71 -0.59 -16.66
C ARG A 159 4.87 -0.94 -15.18
N LYS A 160 6.11 -0.96 -14.71
CA LYS A 160 6.42 -1.17 -13.29
C LYS A 160 5.83 -0.07 -12.43
N LEU A 161 6.07 1.19 -12.76
CA LEU A 161 5.51 2.33 -12.04
C LEU A 161 3.99 2.30 -12.04
N ASN A 162 3.37 2.00 -13.18
CA ASN A 162 1.92 1.91 -13.26
C ASN A 162 1.35 0.77 -12.37
N SER A 163 1.97 -0.41 -12.38
CA SER A 163 1.56 -1.53 -11.52
C SER A 163 1.70 -1.21 -10.03
N VAL A 164 2.83 -0.62 -9.65
CA VAL A 164 3.16 -0.28 -8.26
C VAL A 164 2.26 0.85 -7.71
N TRP A 165 1.82 1.77 -8.57
CA TRP A 165 1.05 2.94 -8.15
C TRP A 165 -0.45 2.78 -8.31
N PHE A 166 -0.90 2.08 -9.35
CA PHE A 166 -2.34 2.05 -9.73
C PHE A 166 -2.85 0.64 -10.07
N GLY A 167 -1.96 -0.33 -10.25
CA GLY A 167 -2.32 -1.70 -10.65
C GLY A 167 -2.23 -2.71 -9.50
N ASP A 168 -1.98 -3.96 -9.87
CA ASP A 168 -1.99 -5.11 -8.94
C ASP A 168 -1.03 -4.92 -7.76
N GLY A 169 0.12 -4.31 -7.97
CA GLY A 169 1.07 -4.02 -6.90
C GLY A 169 0.48 -3.09 -5.84
N ALA A 170 -0.25 -2.04 -6.26
CA ALA A 170 -0.92 -1.13 -5.34
C ALA A 170 -2.02 -1.86 -4.54
N VAL A 171 -2.81 -2.72 -5.20
CA VAL A 171 -3.88 -3.50 -4.55
C VAL A 171 -3.31 -4.40 -3.45
N VAL A 172 -2.20 -5.10 -3.74
CA VAL A 172 -1.57 -5.98 -2.74
C VAL A 172 -1.03 -5.17 -1.56
N LYS A 173 -0.42 -4.01 -1.78
CA LYS A 173 0.06 -3.14 -0.70
C LYS A 173 -1.07 -2.61 0.19
N VAL A 174 -2.20 -2.21 -0.41
CA VAL A 174 -3.39 -1.81 0.34
C VAL A 174 -3.93 -2.96 1.17
N LYS A 175 -4.02 -4.16 0.60
CA LYS A 175 -4.42 -5.38 1.32
C LYS A 175 -3.48 -5.66 2.49
N ALA A 176 -2.17 -5.58 2.26
CA ALA A 176 -1.16 -5.80 3.29
C ALA A 176 -1.31 -4.79 4.45
N TYR A 177 -1.53 -3.52 4.15
CA TYR A 177 -1.76 -2.49 5.16
C TYR A 177 -3.02 -2.77 5.99
N LYS A 178 -4.15 -3.08 5.34
CA LYS A 178 -5.40 -3.40 6.03
C LYS A 178 -5.23 -4.61 6.94
N ALA A 179 -4.62 -5.69 6.45
CA ALA A 179 -4.33 -6.88 7.24
C ALA A 179 -3.44 -6.59 8.45
N ALA A 180 -2.43 -5.73 8.28
CA ALA A 180 -1.56 -5.31 9.38
C ALA A 180 -2.34 -4.54 10.45
N VAL A 181 -3.16 -3.56 10.05
CA VAL A 181 -3.98 -2.75 10.97
C VAL A 181 -5.01 -3.61 11.71
N GLU A 182 -5.66 -4.56 11.03
CA GLU A 182 -6.61 -5.48 11.64
C GLU A 182 -5.96 -6.35 12.72
N MET A 183 -4.75 -6.89 12.45
CA MET A 183 -4.04 -7.73 13.42
C MET A 183 -3.57 -6.99 14.67
N VAL A 184 -3.32 -5.69 14.56
CA VAL A 184 -2.82 -4.88 15.68
C VAL A 184 -3.95 -4.31 16.55
N LYS A 185 -5.18 -4.21 15.99
CA LYS A 185 -6.35 -3.71 16.71
C LYS A 185 -7.05 -4.77 17.58
N VAL A 186 -6.67 -6.04 17.45
CA VAL A 186 -7.17 -7.17 18.28
C VAL A 186 -6.31 -7.32 19.52
#